data_f7fc129c6b29d2f04f44bc552539e95b
#
_entry.id   f7fc129c6b29d2f04f44bc552539e95b
#
_cell.length_a   1.000
_cell.length_b   1.000
_cell.length_c   1.000
_cell.angle_alpha   90.00
_cell.angle_beta   90.00
_cell.angle_gamma   90.00
#
_symmetry.space_group_name_H-M   'P 1'
#
loop_
_entity.id
_entity.type
_entity.pdbx_description
1 polymer ?
#
loop_
_entity_poly.entity_id
_entity_poly.type
_entity_poly.pdbx_seq_one_letter_code
_entity_poly.pdbx_strand_id
1 'polypeptide(L)'
;MEREYIGIDLHKQFFQVCAVRSDGARVWEAARVPRNDGGLTLLRARCTAATTIAVEASGPTWAFVDALAPTGATVRVVDPRKTRLKAGYAAKTDRLDARRLADALRRDSVVSIYVPPPAIRELREVCRGRHQVVRLRTRVAQMIRALLLRSGVADVPVRRVFSAAGLGWL
;
A
#
# COMPACT_ATOMS: atom_id res chain seq x y z
N MET A 1 19.04 24.42 -7.32
CA MET A 1 18.28 23.98 -6.14
C MET A 1 18.93 22.70 -5.61
N GLU A 2 19.15 22.64 -4.31
CA GLU A 2 19.75 21.50 -3.64
C GLU A 2 18.75 20.33 -3.60
N ARG A 3 19.21 19.10 -3.89
CA ARG A 3 18.35 17.92 -3.87
C ARG A 3 17.97 17.52 -2.46
N GLU A 4 16.69 17.29 -2.22
CA GLU A 4 16.16 16.82 -0.95
C GLU A 4 15.54 15.43 -1.11
N TYR A 5 15.83 14.55 -0.15
CA TYR A 5 15.36 13.17 -0.11
C TYR A 5 14.46 12.99 1.10
N ILE A 6 13.21 12.65 0.86
CA ILE A 6 12.19 12.52 1.90
C ILE A 6 11.79 11.06 2.04
N GLY A 7 11.92 10.50 3.24
CA GLY A 7 11.36 9.21 3.61
C GLY A 7 10.03 9.40 4.33
N ILE A 8 9.01 8.69 3.88
CA ILE A 8 7.66 8.80 4.45
C ILE A 8 7.13 7.41 4.79
N ASP A 9 6.76 7.21 6.05
CA ASP A 9 6.00 6.06 6.50
C ASP A 9 4.53 6.45 6.67
N LEU A 10 3.63 5.72 5.98
CA LEU A 10 2.20 6.03 5.88
C LEU A 10 1.42 5.32 6.98
N HIS A 11 1.03 6.04 8.01
CA HIS A 11 0.10 5.55 9.01
C HIS A 11 -1.36 5.91 8.71
N LYS A 12 -2.28 5.31 9.47
CA LYS A 12 -3.71 5.58 9.31
C LYS A 12 -4.08 7.04 9.57
N GLN A 13 -3.46 7.67 10.56
CA GLN A 13 -3.83 9.01 11.06
C GLN A 13 -2.77 10.08 10.76
N PHE A 14 -1.55 9.70 10.44
CA PHE A 14 -0.45 10.63 10.21
C PHE A 14 0.56 10.06 9.20
N PHE A 15 1.41 10.92 8.69
CA PHE A 15 2.62 10.60 7.96
C PHE A 15 3.80 10.79 8.91
N GLN A 16 4.65 9.78 9.04
CA GLN A 16 5.94 9.97 9.69
C GLN A 16 6.95 10.37 8.63
N VAL A 17 7.51 11.55 8.75
CA VAL A 17 8.32 12.19 7.68
C VAL A 17 9.72 12.47 8.19
N CYS A 18 10.72 12.16 7.39
CA CYS A 18 12.10 12.60 7.59
C CYS A 18 12.67 13.08 6.26
N ALA A 19 13.36 14.23 6.24
CA ALA A 19 14.03 14.73 5.05
C ALA A 19 15.53 14.93 5.30
N VAL A 20 16.33 14.54 4.31
CA VAL A 20 17.79 14.69 4.31
C VAL A 20 18.26 15.34 3.00
N ARG A 21 19.33 16.11 3.04
CA ARG A 21 20.02 16.63 1.86
C ARG A 21 21.01 15.62 1.28
N SER A 22 21.61 15.99 0.16
CA SER A 22 22.63 15.16 -0.50
C SER A 22 23.86 14.88 0.37
N ASP A 23 24.25 15.81 1.22
CA ASP A 23 25.33 15.67 2.21
C ASP A 23 24.96 14.78 3.42
N GLY A 24 23.68 14.46 3.58
CA GLY A 24 23.14 13.68 4.70
C GLY A 24 22.67 14.55 5.87
N ALA A 25 22.76 15.86 5.78
CA ALA A 25 22.21 16.79 6.78
C ALA A 25 20.69 16.66 6.84
N ARG A 26 20.14 16.57 8.06
CA ARG A 26 18.70 16.50 8.27
C ARG A 26 18.11 17.89 8.24
N VAL A 27 17.13 18.07 7.36
CA VAL A 27 16.42 19.34 7.18
C VAL A 27 14.96 19.26 7.66
N TRP A 28 14.47 18.04 7.88
CA TRP A 28 13.18 17.81 8.52
C TRP A 28 13.28 16.53 9.37
N GLU A 29 13.39 16.72 10.68
CA GLU A 29 13.60 15.58 11.57
C GLU A 29 12.26 14.96 11.96
N ALA A 30 12.11 13.69 11.60
CA ALA A 30 11.10 12.72 11.99
C ALA A 30 9.78 13.30 12.57
N ALA A 31 9.15 14.20 11.82
CA ALA A 31 7.92 14.86 12.23
C ALA A 31 6.70 13.98 11.97
N ARG A 32 5.71 14.05 12.86
CA ARG A 32 4.37 13.53 12.60
C ARG A 32 3.54 14.62 11.93
N VAL A 33 3.17 14.37 10.67
CA VAL A 33 2.31 15.24 9.89
C VAL A 33 0.92 14.62 9.84
N PRO A 34 -0.15 15.30 10.26
CA PRO A 34 -1.50 14.75 10.23
C PRO A 34 -1.91 14.29 8.82
N ARG A 35 -2.58 13.15 8.71
CA ARG A 35 -3.08 12.64 7.44
C ARG A 35 -4.44 13.22 7.11
N ASN A 36 -4.45 14.52 6.82
CA ASN A 36 -5.61 15.31 6.40
C ASN A 36 -5.17 16.35 5.36
N ASP A 37 -6.09 17.17 4.89
CA ASP A 37 -5.82 18.18 3.87
C ASP A 37 -4.75 19.20 4.31
N GLY A 38 -4.72 19.59 5.57
CA GLY A 38 -3.70 20.48 6.11
C GLY A 38 -2.31 19.88 6.08
N GLY A 39 -2.18 18.61 6.48
CA GLY A 39 -0.92 17.89 6.43
C GLY A 39 -0.45 17.62 5.00
N LEU A 40 -1.35 17.32 4.06
CA LEU A 40 -1.01 17.21 2.65
C LEU A 40 -0.58 18.55 2.06
N THR A 41 -1.22 19.64 2.44
CA THR A 41 -0.81 21.00 2.03
C THR A 41 0.59 21.34 2.53
N LEU A 42 0.90 21.01 3.78
CA LEU A 42 2.24 21.18 4.35
C LEU A 42 3.30 20.39 3.57
N LEU A 43 3.01 19.12 3.24
CA LEU A 43 3.89 18.27 2.44
C LEU A 43 4.10 18.85 1.03
N ARG A 44 3.02 19.24 0.37
CA ARG A 44 3.07 19.85 -0.97
C ARG A 44 3.90 21.11 -1.01
N ALA A 45 3.72 22.00 -0.05
CA ALA A 45 4.47 23.26 0.05
C ALA A 45 5.99 23.05 0.16
N ARG A 46 6.41 21.89 0.70
CA ARG A 46 7.81 21.53 0.83
C ARG A 46 8.38 20.80 -0.38
N CYS A 47 7.52 20.16 -1.17
CA CYS A 47 7.96 19.37 -2.33
C CYS A 47 8.13 20.24 -3.57
N THR A 48 9.20 20.00 -4.31
CA THR A 48 9.51 20.63 -5.60
C THR A 48 9.97 19.57 -6.59
N ALA A 49 10.21 19.95 -7.84
CA ALA A 49 10.79 19.06 -8.85
C ALA A 49 12.20 18.53 -8.49
N ALA A 50 12.91 19.19 -7.56
CA ALA A 50 14.19 18.71 -7.02
C ALA A 50 14.04 17.73 -5.86
N THR A 51 12.82 17.49 -5.38
CA THR A 51 12.53 16.60 -4.25
C THR A 51 12.32 15.17 -4.75
N THR A 52 12.98 14.22 -4.11
CA THR A 52 12.68 12.79 -4.30
C THR A 52 12.13 12.21 -3.01
N ILE A 53 11.01 11.50 -3.12
CA ILE A 53 10.28 10.94 -1.98
C ILE A 53 10.31 9.42 -2.06
N ALA A 54 10.61 8.74 -0.97
CA ALA A 54 10.41 7.30 -0.81
C ALA A 54 9.24 7.03 0.13
N VAL A 55 8.36 6.14 -0.27
CA VAL A 55 7.21 5.68 0.51
C VAL A 55 7.06 4.17 0.38
N GLU A 56 6.80 3.47 1.48
CA GLU A 56 6.57 2.02 1.42
C GLU A 56 5.21 1.69 0.78
N ALA A 57 5.18 0.61 -0.01
CA ALA A 57 3.95 0.10 -0.61
C ALA A 57 2.97 -0.37 0.48
N SER A 58 1.84 0.31 0.59
CA SER A 58 0.77 0.05 1.55
C SER A 58 -0.61 0.41 0.95
N GLY A 59 -1.69 0.15 1.65
CA GLY A 59 -3.04 0.46 1.16
C GLY A 59 -3.22 1.91 0.66
N PRO A 60 -2.82 2.94 1.41
CA PRO A 60 -3.02 4.34 1.04
C PRO A 60 -2.01 4.91 0.04
N THR A 61 -1.02 4.13 -0.39
CA THR A 61 0.12 4.63 -1.18
C THR A 61 -0.30 5.32 -2.48
N TRP A 62 -1.27 4.77 -3.21
CA TRP A 62 -1.68 5.34 -4.50
C TRP A 62 -2.34 6.71 -4.35
N ALA A 63 -3.25 6.87 -3.39
CA ALA A 63 -3.87 8.16 -3.10
C ALA A 63 -2.82 9.20 -2.67
N PHE A 64 -1.79 8.77 -1.94
CA PHE A 64 -0.69 9.63 -1.54
C PHE A 64 0.17 10.06 -2.74
N VAL A 65 0.53 9.13 -3.63
CA VAL A 65 1.27 9.43 -4.87
C VAL A 65 0.53 10.46 -5.73
N ASP A 66 -0.79 10.24 -5.92
CA ASP A 66 -1.63 11.15 -6.71
C ASP A 66 -1.74 12.53 -6.06
N ALA A 67 -1.84 12.58 -4.73
CA ALA A 67 -1.88 13.84 -3.99
C ALA A 67 -0.61 14.67 -4.15
N LEU A 68 0.55 14.05 -4.35
CA LEU A 68 1.83 14.75 -4.53
C LEU A 68 2.20 15.00 -6.00
N ALA A 69 1.54 14.36 -6.96
CA ALA A 69 1.83 14.52 -8.38
C ALA A 69 1.91 16.01 -8.85
N PRO A 70 1.03 16.92 -8.39
CA PRO A 70 1.08 18.33 -8.81
C PRO A 70 2.34 19.08 -8.38
N THR A 71 3.13 18.56 -7.44
CA THR A 71 4.36 19.21 -6.95
C THR A 71 5.54 19.04 -7.91
N GLY A 72 5.47 18.12 -8.84
CA GLY A 72 6.58 17.72 -9.70
C GLY A 72 7.65 16.86 -8.99
N ALA A 73 7.47 16.56 -7.70
CA ALA A 73 8.40 15.70 -6.95
C ALA A 73 8.37 14.26 -7.49
N THR A 74 9.55 13.62 -7.50
CA THR A 74 9.66 12.22 -7.89
C THR A 74 9.30 11.31 -6.71
N VAL A 75 8.20 10.57 -6.80
CA VAL A 75 7.79 9.61 -5.77
C VAL A 75 8.21 8.20 -6.15
N ARG A 76 9.07 7.59 -5.35
CA ARG A 76 9.51 6.20 -5.46
C ARG A 76 8.75 5.34 -4.44
N VAL A 77 7.88 4.47 -4.92
CA VAL A 77 7.20 3.49 -4.08
C VAL A 77 8.12 2.30 -3.86
N VAL A 78 8.39 1.98 -2.61
CA VAL A 78 9.43 1.02 -2.22
C VAL A 78 8.80 -0.31 -1.81
N ASP A 79 9.38 -1.43 -2.28
CA ASP A 79 9.01 -2.76 -1.82
C ASP A 79 9.66 -3.04 -0.44
N PRO A 80 8.88 -3.12 0.65
CA PRO A 80 9.43 -3.33 1.99
C PRO A 80 10.12 -4.69 2.16
N ARG A 81 9.77 -5.67 1.31
CA ARG A 81 10.36 -7.02 1.35
C ARG A 81 11.72 -7.07 0.69
N LYS A 82 11.91 -6.30 -0.39
CA LYS A 82 13.15 -6.25 -1.17
C LYS A 82 14.12 -5.20 -0.65
N THR A 83 13.60 -4.07 -0.21
CA THR A 83 14.38 -3.04 0.47
C THR A 83 14.60 -3.50 1.89
N ARG A 84 15.55 -4.39 2.10
CA ARG A 84 16.01 -4.76 3.44
C ARG A 84 16.73 -3.56 4.03
N LEU A 85 15.96 -2.63 4.55
CA LEU A 85 16.48 -1.65 5.49
C LEU A 85 16.98 -2.49 6.67
N LYS A 86 18.31 -2.73 6.76
CA LYS A 86 18.91 -3.54 7.81
C LYS A 86 18.42 -2.99 9.14
N ALA A 87 17.38 -3.59 9.67
CA ALA A 87 16.99 -3.43 11.05
C ALA A 87 18.14 -4.08 11.83
N GLY A 88 19.09 -3.27 12.29
CA GLY A 88 19.94 -3.69 13.40
C GLY A 88 19.00 -4.06 14.56
N TYR A 89 19.51 -4.76 15.56
CA TYR A 89 18.79 -5.18 16.77
C TYR A 89 18.12 -4.03 17.57
N ALA A 90 18.10 -2.80 17.06
CA ALA A 90 17.44 -1.66 17.67
C ALA A 90 15.92 -1.74 17.46
N ALA A 91 15.16 -1.43 18.49
CA ALA A 91 13.70 -1.40 18.48
C ALA A 91 13.15 -0.67 17.24
N LYS A 92 12.26 -1.34 16.52
CA LYS A 92 11.57 -0.75 15.37
C LYS A 92 10.69 0.39 15.86
N THR A 93 10.94 1.62 15.40
CA THR A 93 10.09 2.79 15.67
C THR A 93 9.79 3.50 14.36
N ASP A 94 8.59 4.04 14.22
CA ASP A 94 8.14 4.76 13.02
C ASP A 94 9.12 5.89 12.62
N ARG A 95 9.71 6.57 13.61
CA ARG A 95 10.74 7.60 13.42
C ARG A 95 11.99 7.07 12.73
N LEU A 96 12.45 5.88 13.15
CA LEU A 96 13.62 5.22 12.56
C LEU A 96 13.31 4.74 11.15
N ASP A 97 12.09 4.29 10.89
CA ASP A 97 11.71 3.76 9.58
C ASP A 97 11.66 4.88 8.53
N ALA A 98 11.05 6.04 8.82
CA ALA A 98 11.06 7.21 7.92
C ALA A 98 12.49 7.72 7.67
N ARG A 99 13.35 7.76 8.70
CA ARG A 99 14.74 8.18 8.58
C ARG A 99 15.57 7.22 7.73
N ARG A 100 15.46 5.90 8.00
CA ARG A 100 16.15 4.86 7.23
C ARG A 100 15.74 4.91 5.77
N LEU A 101 14.47 5.18 5.50
CA LEU A 101 13.93 5.28 4.16
C LEU A 101 14.51 6.50 3.43
N ALA A 102 14.61 7.68 4.09
CA ALA A 102 15.25 8.87 3.54
C ALA A 102 16.74 8.63 3.24
N ASP A 103 17.48 8.02 4.17
CA ASP A 103 18.88 7.70 4.00
C ASP A 103 19.12 6.65 2.90
N ALA A 104 18.27 5.63 2.80
CA ALA A 104 18.34 4.62 1.76
C ALA A 104 18.05 5.24 0.38
N LEU A 105 17.07 6.14 0.31
CA LEU A 105 16.75 6.87 -0.91
C LEU A 105 17.94 7.74 -1.37
N ARG A 106 18.55 8.48 -0.46
CA ARG A 106 19.72 9.32 -0.73
C ARG A 106 20.91 8.51 -1.30
N ARG A 107 21.11 7.29 -0.79
CA ARG A 107 22.17 6.35 -1.25
C ARG A 107 21.77 5.53 -2.47
N ASP A 108 20.60 5.79 -3.05
CA ASP A 108 19.99 5.01 -4.15
C ASP A 108 19.93 3.49 -3.87
N SER A 109 19.76 3.12 -2.60
CA SER A 109 19.70 1.72 -2.15
C SER A 109 18.26 1.18 -1.98
N VAL A 110 17.25 1.95 -2.40
CA VAL A 110 15.86 1.52 -2.38
C VAL A 110 15.49 0.73 -3.63
N VAL A 111 14.74 -0.36 -3.45
CA VAL A 111 14.16 -1.11 -4.57
C VAL A 111 12.75 -0.59 -4.82
N SER A 112 12.61 0.18 -5.89
CA SER A 112 11.32 0.76 -6.28
C SER A 112 10.47 -0.26 -7.02
N ILE A 113 9.15 -0.19 -6.79
CA ILE A 113 8.16 -0.88 -7.61
C ILE A 113 7.59 0.06 -8.67
N TYR A 114 7.11 -0.54 -9.74
CA TYR A 114 6.41 0.20 -10.78
C TYR A 114 5.11 0.80 -10.25
N VAL A 115 4.92 2.10 -10.47
CA VAL A 115 3.69 2.83 -10.15
C VAL A 115 2.78 2.83 -11.39
N PRO A 116 1.71 2.03 -11.43
CA PRO A 116 0.83 1.98 -12.59
C PRO A 116 0.07 3.30 -12.75
N PRO A 117 -0.25 3.72 -13.99
CA PRO A 117 -1.18 4.82 -14.23
C PRO A 117 -2.54 4.60 -13.56
N PRO A 118 -3.29 5.67 -13.22
CA PRO A 118 -4.59 5.55 -12.53
C PRO A 118 -5.54 4.54 -13.17
N ALA A 119 -5.76 4.60 -14.48
CA ALA A 119 -6.65 3.69 -15.22
C ALA A 119 -6.26 2.20 -15.04
N ILE A 120 -4.96 1.90 -15.02
CA ILE A 120 -4.48 0.52 -14.79
C ILE A 120 -4.70 0.11 -13.33
N ARG A 121 -4.59 1.04 -12.38
CA ARG A 121 -4.87 0.76 -10.95
C ARG A 121 -6.34 0.46 -10.74
N GLU A 122 -7.24 1.26 -11.32
CA GLU A 122 -8.69 1.04 -11.29
C GLU A 122 -9.05 -0.33 -11.87
N LEU A 123 -8.54 -0.66 -13.06
CA LEU A 123 -8.76 -1.98 -13.66
C LEU A 123 -8.29 -3.11 -12.75
N ARG A 124 -7.11 -2.97 -12.14
CA ARG A 124 -6.60 -3.96 -11.18
C ARG A 124 -7.51 -4.12 -9.96
N GLU A 125 -8.06 -3.04 -9.42
CA GLU A 125 -8.99 -3.11 -8.28
C GLU A 125 -10.29 -3.83 -8.66
N VAL A 126 -10.86 -3.54 -9.83
CA VAL A 126 -12.05 -4.26 -10.34
C VAL A 126 -11.75 -5.76 -10.51
N CYS A 127 -10.62 -6.11 -11.12
CA CYS A 127 -10.22 -7.50 -11.30
C CYS A 127 -9.98 -8.22 -9.96
N ARG A 128 -9.32 -7.56 -9.00
CA ARG A 128 -9.11 -8.09 -7.65
C ARG A 128 -10.41 -8.28 -6.90
N GLY A 129 -11.30 -7.28 -6.94
CA GLY A 129 -12.63 -7.36 -6.33
C GLY A 129 -13.43 -8.54 -6.89
N ARG A 130 -13.50 -8.66 -8.23
CA ARG A 130 -14.14 -9.82 -8.88
C ARG A 130 -13.54 -11.14 -8.42
N HIS A 131 -12.20 -11.24 -8.38
CA HIS A 131 -11.52 -12.46 -7.93
C HIS A 131 -11.88 -12.82 -6.48
N GLN A 132 -11.91 -11.84 -5.57
CA GLN A 132 -12.29 -12.04 -4.18
C GLN A 132 -13.74 -12.54 -4.05
N VAL A 133 -14.68 -11.93 -4.78
CA VAL A 133 -16.10 -12.35 -4.78
C VAL A 133 -16.24 -13.79 -5.30
N VAL A 134 -15.54 -14.14 -6.38
CA VAL A 134 -15.56 -15.52 -6.93
C VAL A 134 -15.00 -16.51 -5.91
N ARG A 135 -13.90 -16.17 -5.22
CA ARG A 135 -13.34 -17.03 -4.16
C ARG A 135 -14.30 -17.19 -2.99
N LEU A 136 -14.95 -16.12 -2.56
CA LEU A 136 -15.95 -16.14 -1.48
C LEU A 136 -17.13 -17.04 -1.87
N ARG A 137 -17.69 -16.87 -3.08
CA ARG A 137 -18.75 -17.73 -3.61
C ARG A 137 -18.35 -19.20 -3.59
N THR A 138 -17.13 -19.51 -4.05
CA THR A 138 -16.63 -20.89 -4.06
C THR A 138 -16.51 -21.46 -2.64
N ARG A 139 -15.99 -20.64 -1.70
CA ARG A 139 -15.87 -21.05 -0.29
C ARG A 139 -17.22 -21.34 0.35
N VAL A 140 -18.21 -20.45 0.15
CA VAL A 140 -19.58 -20.66 0.64
C VAL A 140 -20.18 -21.94 0.04
N ALA A 141 -20.03 -22.14 -1.27
CA ALA A 141 -20.49 -23.36 -1.94
C ALA A 141 -19.88 -24.64 -1.35
N GLN A 142 -18.59 -24.62 -1.05
CA GLN A 142 -17.91 -25.73 -0.39
C GLN A 142 -18.43 -25.97 1.03
N MET A 143 -18.68 -24.91 1.79
CA MET A 143 -19.25 -25.01 3.14
C MET A 143 -20.65 -25.66 3.12
N ILE A 144 -21.51 -25.25 2.19
CA ILE A 144 -22.85 -25.84 2.02
C ILE A 144 -22.75 -27.34 1.66
N ARG A 145 -21.90 -27.70 0.70
CA ARG A 145 -21.70 -29.12 0.35
C ARG A 145 -21.20 -29.95 1.53
N ALA A 146 -20.26 -29.42 2.30
CA ALA A 146 -19.76 -30.06 3.51
C ALA A 146 -20.85 -30.22 4.58
N LEU A 147 -21.76 -29.25 4.68
CA LEU A 147 -22.91 -29.35 5.59
C LEU A 147 -23.88 -30.46 5.16
N LEU A 148 -24.27 -30.46 3.89
CA LEU A 148 -25.15 -31.53 3.33
C LEU A 148 -24.57 -32.93 3.56
N LEU A 149 -23.29 -33.08 3.28
CA LEU A 149 -22.59 -34.37 3.49
C LEU A 149 -22.63 -34.79 4.98
N ARG A 150 -22.34 -33.87 5.89
CA ARG A 150 -22.40 -34.15 7.35
C ARG A 150 -23.81 -34.45 7.84
N SER A 151 -24.82 -33.91 7.19
CA SER A 151 -26.24 -34.17 7.49
C SER A 151 -26.76 -35.46 6.83
N GLY A 152 -25.88 -36.25 6.21
CA GLY A 152 -26.28 -37.53 5.56
C GLY A 152 -26.93 -37.36 4.19
N VAL A 153 -26.93 -36.14 3.62
CA VAL A 153 -27.47 -35.88 2.29
C VAL A 153 -26.40 -36.20 1.25
N ALA A 154 -26.31 -37.45 0.81
CA ALA A 154 -25.33 -37.88 -0.18
C ALA A 154 -25.83 -37.68 -1.62
N ASP A 155 -27.11 -37.95 -1.86
CA ASP A 155 -27.72 -37.83 -3.17
C ASP A 155 -28.46 -36.48 -3.31
N VAL A 156 -27.91 -35.61 -4.17
CA VAL A 156 -28.50 -34.34 -4.50
C VAL A 156 -29.29 -34.53 -5.83
N PRO A 157 -30.62 -34.30 -5.84
CA PRO A 157 -31.46 -34.60 -7.00
C PRO A 157 -31.25 -33.62 -8.18
N VAL A 158 -30.30 -32.69 -8.05
CA VAL A 158 -30.00 -31.70 -9.08
C VAL A 158 -28.52 -31.78 -9.47
N ARG A 159 -28.25 -31.75 -10.77
CA ARG A 159 -26.88 -31.80 -11.31
C ARG A 159 -25.99 -30.63 -10.83
N ARG A 160 -26.59 -29.45 -10.54
CA ARG A 160 -25.89 -28.24 -10.09
C ARG A 160 -26.60 -27.65 -8.89
N VAL A 161 -26.08 -27.92 -7.69
CA VAL A 161 -26.64 -27.45 -6.41
C VAL A 161 -26.83 -25.93 -6.35
N PHE A 162 -25.96 -25.16 -7.01
CA PHE A 162 -25.99 -23.69 -6.99
C PHE A 162 -26.55 -23.10 -8.31
N SER A 163 -27.38 -23.84 -9.03
CA SER A 163 -28.28 -23.31 -10.06
C SER A 163 -29.58 -22.82 -9.42
N ALA A 164 -30.42 -22.12 -10.18
CA ALA A 164 -31.73 -21.66 -9.69
C ALA A 164 -32.57 -22.86 -9.17
N ALA A 165 -32.60 -23.96 -9.91
CA ALA A 165 -33.28 -25.20 -9.49
C ALA A 165 -32.66 -25.81 -8.22
N GLY A 166 -31.32 -25.82 -8.11
CA GLY A 166 -30.64 -26.34 -6.93
C GLY A 166 -30.81 -25.47 -5.70
N LEU A 167 -30.84 -24.15 -5.85
CA LEU A 167 -31.13 -23.22 -4.75
C LEU A 167 -32.58 -23.32 -4.24
N GLY A 168 -33.53 -23.63 -5.13
CA GLY A 168 -34.91 -23.91 -4.74
C GLY A 168 -35.10 -25.25 -4.02
N TRP A 169 -34.17 -26.19 -4.19
CA TRP A 169 -34.15 -27.45 -3.48
C TRP A 169 -33.48 -27.36 -2.09
N LEU A 170 -32.46 -26.51 -1.93
CA LEU A 170 -31.76 -26.28 -0.64
C LEU A 170 -32.69 -25.66 0.40
#